data_54ecc781ba04ac2fef364965027cbd31
#
_entry.id   54ecc781ba04ac2fef364965027cbd31
#
_cell.length_a   1.000
_cell.length_b   1.000
_cell.length_c   1.000
_cell.angle_alpha   90.00
_cell.angle_beta   90.00
_cell.angle_gamma   90.00
#
_symmetry.space_group_name_H-M   'P 1'
#
loop_
_entity.id
_entity.type
_entity.pdbx_description
1 polymer ?
#
loop_
_entity_poly.entity_id
_entity_poly.type
_entity_poly.pdbx_seq_one_letter_code
_entity_poly.pdbx_strand_id
1 'polypeptide(L)'
;MAKQVQFRRGTATENNAFTGAVGEISVDTTNKQLRVHDGSTAGGTAALAASAIGTTIQAHDADTAKTDVEQTFTAPQRGATTALTSATTITIDLDNNNFYSVTLAHSTTFANPTNTTAGQAGSIFITQDGSGSRTASWGSNWKFAGGTAPTLTTTAAAVDRIDYVVKSATEIHAVATLALATAV
;
A
#
# COMPACT_ATOMS: atom_id res chain seq x y z
N MET A 1 30.28 -45.91 -10.09
CA MET A 1 29.03 -45.76 -9.33
C MET A 1 29.11 -44.49 -8.52
N ALA A 2 28.08 -43.65 -8.58
CA ALA A 2 28.00 -42.46 -7.72
C ALA A 2 27.83 -42.89 -6.26
N LYS A 3 28.65 -42.37 -5.34
CA LYS A 3 28.52 -42.62 -3.91
C LYS A 3 27.40 -41.74 -3.39
N GLN A 4 26.41 -42.36 -2.72
CA GLN A 4 25.31 -41.65 -2.04
C GLN A 4 25.77 -41.25 -0.66
N VAL A 5 25.63 -39.95 -0.36
CA VAL A 5 25.76 -39.44 1.01
C VAL A 5 24.34 -39.17 1.56
N GLN A 6 24.04 -39.73 2.71
CA GLN A 6 22.78 -39.43 3.43
C GLN A 6 23.06 -38.58 4.67
N PHE A 7 22.34 -37.48 4.79
CA PHE A 7 22.35 -36.69 6.00
C PHE A 7 21.42 -37.30 7.07
N ARG A 8 21.66 -36.97 8.34
CA ARG A 8 20.71 -37.25 9.39
C ARG A 8 19.35 -36.67 9.01
N ARG A 9 18.28 -37.41 9.25
CA ARG A 9 16.92 -37.00 8.91
C ARG A 9 15.94 -37.41 9.99
N GLY A 10 14.88 -36.61 10.16
CA GLY A 10 13.80 -36.88 11.08
C GLY A 10 12.58 -36.02 10.74
N THR A 11 11.48 -36.28 11.42
CA THR A 11 10.29 -35.43 11.41
C THR A 11 10.62 -34.07 12.03
N ALA A 12 9.71 -33.08 11.89
CA ALA A 12 9.86 -31.80 12.56
C ALA A 12 10.00 -31.95 14.09
N THR A 13 9.22 -32.86 14.69
CA THR A 13 9.25 -33.13 16.16
C THR A 13 10.61 -33.70 16.58
N GLU A 14 11.14 -34.68 15.84
CA GLU A 14 12.44 -35.30 16.12
C GLU A 14 13.58 -34.30 15.96
N ASN A 15 13.55 -33.50 14.87
CA ASN A 15 14.54 -32.45 14.65
C ASN A 15 14.49 -31.37 15.74
N ASN A 16 13.29 -30.91 16.17
CA ASN A 16 13.14 -29.91 17.22
C ASN A 16 13.72 -30.35 18.58
N ALA A 17 13.74 -31.65 18.85
CA ALA A 17 14.31 -32.20 20.07
C ALA A 17 15.82 -32.52 19.96
N PHE A 18 16.39 -32.50 18.76
CA PHE A 18 17.77 -32.90 18.50
C PHE A 18 18.73 -31.72 18.57
N THR A 19 19.80 -31.87 19.38
CA THR A 19 20.94 -30.93 19.40
C THR A 19 22.10 -31.58 18.68
N GLY A 20 22.38 -31.14 17.44
CA GLY A 20 23.48 -31.65 16.64
C GLY A 20 24.80 -30.95 16.96
N ALA A 21 25.90 -31.53 16.54
CA ALA A 21 27.22 -30.92 16.65
C ALA A 21 27.34 -29.63 15.85
N VAL A 22 28.32 -28.78 16.18
CA VAL A 22 28.61 -27.56 15.41
C VAL A 22 28.85 -27.88 13.94
N GLY A 23 28.06 -27.27 13.05
CA GLY A 23 28.12 -27.49 11.61
C GLY A 23 27.45 -28.77 11.11
N GLU A 24 26.85 -29.57 11.99
CA GLU A 24 26.06 -30.74 11.57
C GLU A 24 24.80 -30.29 10.81
N ILE A 25 24.49 -31.03 9.74
CA ILE A 25 23.29 -30.79 8.94
C ILE A 25 22.31 -31.93 9.15
N SER A 26 21.06 -31.58 9.46
CA SER A 26 19.95 -32.52 9.47
C SER A 26 18.87 -32.15 8.43
N VAL A 27 18.07 -33.13 8.03
CA VAL A 27 16.96 -32.97 7.11
C VAL A 27 15.66 -33.10 7.87
N ASP A 28 14.84 -32.05 7.88
CA ASP A 28 13.48 -32.07 8.35
C ASP A 28 12.57 -32.60 7.23
N THR A 29 12.12 -33.83 7.36
CA THR A 29 11.30 -34.51 6.34
C THR A 29 9.86 -34.04 6.32
N THR A 30 9.36 -33.44 7.41
CA THR A 30 8.01 -32.87 7.50
C THR A 30 7.96 -31.56 6.71
N ASN A 31 8.90 -30.65 6.99
CA ASN A 31 8.94 -29.32 6.38
C ASN A 31 9.80 -29.29 5.10
N LYS A 32 10.44 -30.39 4.74
CA LYS A 32 11.30 -30.55 3.55
C LYS A 32 12.41 -29.47 3.50
N GLN A 33 13.06 -29.24 4.64
CA GLN A 33 14.11 -28.24 4.76
C GLN A 33 15.35 -28.77 5.47
N LEU A 34 16.49 -28.11 5.24
CA LEU A 34 17.72 -28.39 5.95
C LEU A 34 17.76 -27.59 7.25
N ARG A 35 18.45 -28.14 8.25
CA ARG A 35 18.78 -27.47 9.51
C ARG A 35 20.29 -27.55 9.75
N VAL A 36 20.87 -26.45 10.22
CA VAL A 36 22.29 -26.37 10.58
C VAL A 36 22.34 -26.24 12.10
N HIS A 37 23.17 -27.07 12.73
CA HIS A 37 23.31 -27.14 14.19
C HIS A 37 24.57 -26.40 14.67
N ASP A 38 24.46 -25.80 15.87
CA ASP A 38 25.50 -25.00 16.53
C ASP A 38 26.08 -25.66 17.78
N GLY A 39 25.71 -26.91 18.03
CA GLY A 39 26.17 -27.68 19.19
C GLY A 39 25.42 -27.38 20.49
N SER A 40 24.52 -26.42 20.53
CA SER A 40 23.86 -25.96 21.78
C SER A 40 22.35 -25.82 21.64
N THR A 41 21.86 -25.36 20.50
CA THR A 41 20.44 -25.08 20.26
C THR A 41 19.70 -26.34 19.80
N ALA A 42 18.74 -26.79 20.59
CA ALA A 42 17.84 -27.87 20.16
C ALA A 42 17.08 -27.45 18.93
N GLY A 43 17.02 -28.32 17.92
CA GLY A 43 16.40 -28.06 16.65
C GLY A 43 17.31 -27.38 15.59
N GLY A 44 18.40 -26.78 16.00
CA GLY A 44 19.28 -26.03 15.10
C GLY A 44 18.54 -24.87 14.39
N THR A 45 19.23 -24.23 13.46
CA THR A 45 18.65 -23.16 12.62
C THR A 45 18.16 -23.76 11.31
N ALA A 46 16.88 -23.58 10.99
CA ALA A 46 16.30 -24.00 9.73
C ALA A 46 16.85 -23.15 8.59
N ALA A 47 17.35 -23.79 7.52
CA ALA A 47 17.59 -23.08 6.27
C ALA A 47 16.25 -22.65 5.65
N LEU A 48 16.30 -21.57 4.89
CA LEU A 48 15.10 -21.00 4.28
C LEU A 48 14.34 -22.02 3.44
N ALA A 49 13.06 -22.21 3.74
CA ALA A 49 12.16 -22.97 2.90
C ALA A 49 11.73 -22.11 1.69
N ALA A 50 11.50 -22.75 0.54
CA ALA A 50 10.96 -22.04 -0.64
C ALA A 50 9.65 -21.31 -0.35
N SER A 51 8.84 -21.81 0.59
CA SER A 51 7.61 -21.17 1.06
C SER A 51 7.83 -19.88 1.86
N ALA A 52 9.05 -19.62 2.34
CA ALA A 52 9.38 -18.37 3.03
C ALA A 52 9.68 -17.22 2.04
N ILE A 53 10.00 -17.57 0.78
CA ILE A 53 10.24 -16.59 -0.27
C ILE A 53 8.90 -15.99 -0.69
N GLY A 54 8.79 -14.69 -0.65
CA GLY A 54 7.55 -13.95 -0.96
C GLY A 54 6.62 -13.73 0.24
N THR A 55 6.88 -14.38 1.40
CA THR A 55 6.11 -14.18 2.63
C THR A 55 6.96 -13.57 3.75
N THR A 56 8.06 -14.22 4.11
CA THR A 56 8.98 -13.75 5.16
C THR A 56 10.25 -13.14 4.58
N ILE A 57 10.61 -13.57 3.37
CA ILE A 57 11.76 -13.07 2.62
C ILE A 57 11.26 -12.61 1.26
N GLN A 58 11.56 -11.39 0.94
CA GLN A 58 11.24 -10.87 -0.38
C GLN A 58 12.05 -11.64 -1.43
N ALA A 59 11.37 -12.16 -2.46
CA ALA A 59 12.05 -12.76 -3.61
C ALA A 59 13.02 -11.73 -4.20
N HIS A 60 14.24 -12.15 -4.53
CA HIS A 60 15.17 -11.29 -5.26
C HIS A 60 14.60 -11.08 -6.67
N ASP A 61 14.08 -9.88 -6.89
CA ASP A 61 13.72 -9.37 -8.20
C ASP A 61 14.56 -8.11 -8.44
N ALA A 62 15.03 -7.93 -9.68
CA ALA A 62 15.79 -6.74 -10.06
C ALA A 62 14.98 -5.44 -9.85
N ASP A 63 13.64 -5.56 -9.86
CA ASP A 63 12.70 -4.45 -9.72
C ASP A 63 12.11 -4.32 -8.30
N THR A 64 12.62 -5.12 -7.34
CA THR A 64 12.17 -5.05 -5.95
C THR A 64 12.54 -3.70 -5.31
N ALA A 65 11.54 -2.92 -4.91
CA ALA A 65 11.75 -1.67 -4.18
C ALA A 65 12.33 -1.96 -2.78
N LYS A 66 13.45 -1.31 -2.46
CA LYS A 66 14.09 -1.37 -1.14
C LYS A 66 13.73 -0.10 -0.37
N THR A 67 13.49 -0.22 0.92
CA THR A 67 13.05 0.91 1.75
C THR A 67 14.21 1.77 2.28
N ASP A 68 15.45 1.29 2.16
CA ASP A 68 16.66 1.86 2.78
C ASP A 68 17.68 2.39 1.75
N VAL A 69 17.36 2.36 0.47
CA VAL A 69 18.22 2.83 -0.63
C VAL A 69 17.42 3.63 -1.63
N GLU A 70 18.05 4.65 -2.22
CA GLU A 70 17.47 5.38 -3.35
C GLU A 70 17.18 4.42 -4.51
N GLN A 71 15.97 4.52 -5.07
CA GLN A 71 15.53 3.68 -6.18
C GLN A 71 15.17 4.55 -7.38
N THR A 72 15.72 4.21 -8.55
CA THR A 72 15.31 4.81 -9.82
C THR A 72 14.44 3.80 -10.58
N PHE A 73 13.16 4.14 -10.77
CA PHE A 73 12.25 3.33 -11.57
C PHE A 73 12.35 3.75 -13.03
N THR A 74 12.73 2.83 -13.91
CA THR A 74 12.85 3.09 -15.36
C THR A 74 11.52 2.97 -16.10
N ALA A 75 10.50 2.35 -15.48
CA ALA A 75 9.15 2.28 -15.98
C ALA A 75 8.22 3.23 -15.18
N PRO A 76 7.15 3.76 -15.81
CA PRO A 76 6.17 4.59 -15.11
C PRO A 76 5.54 3.85 -13.92
N GLN A 77 5.56 4.46 -12.74
CA GLN A 77 4.83 3.96 -11.57
C GLN A 77 3.39 4.50 -11.62
N ARG A 78 2.41 3.60 -11.65
CA ARG A 78 0.99 3.95 -11.77
C ARG A 78 0.25 3.55 -10.52
N GLY A 79 -0.36 4.52 -9.84
CA GLY A 79 -1.35 4.26 -8.79
C GLY A 79 -2.71 3.92 -9.41
N ALA A 80 -3.44 3.00 -8.82
CA ALA A 80 -4.84 2.79 -9.18
C ALA A 80 -5.69 3.97 -8.70
N THR A 81 -6.87 4.17 -9.30
CA THR A 81 -7.85 5.16 -8.88
C THR A 81 -9.03 4.45 -8.22
N THR A 82 -9.34 4.80 -6.97
CA THR A 82 -10.49 4.26 -6.23
C THR A 82 -11.73 5.11 -6.52
N ALA A 83 -12.79 4.49 -7.01
CA ALA A 83 -14.08 5.14 -7.20
C ALA A 83 -14.79 5.29 -5.85
N LEU A 84 -15.19 6.52 -5.50
CA LEU A 84 -15.98 6.83 -4.31
C LEU A 84 -17.46 6.84 -4.68
N THR A 85 -18.31 6.39 -3.75
CA THR A 85 -19.76 6.49 -3.91
C THR A 85 -20.22 7.89 -3.55
N SER A 86 -21.02 8.53 -4.43
CA SER A 86 -21.63 9.83 -4.15
C SER A 86 -22.62 9.73 -2.99
N ALA A 87 -22.46 10.60 -2.02
CA ALA A 87 -23.31 10.72 -0.84
C ALA A 87 -23.30 12.16 -0.34
N THR A 88 -24.20 12.51 0.58
CA THR A 88 -24.20 13.82 1.25
C THR A 88 -22.97 14.04 2.13
N THR A 89 -22.33 12.96 2.57
CA THR A 89 -21.04 12.97 3.27
C THR A 89 -20.16 11.86 2.69
N ILE A 90 -18.94 12.19 2.30
CA ILE A 90 -17.93 11.26 1.79
C ILE A 90 -16.74 11.32 2.73
N THR A 91 -16.38 10.18 3.32
CA THR A 91 -15.16 10.01 4.11
C THR A 91 -14.19 9.18 3.28
N ILE A 92 -13.03 9.74 2.97
CA ILE A 92 -12.00 9.06 2.20
C ILE A 92 -11.09 8.31 3.17
N ASP A 93 -10.90 7.02 2.90
CA ASP A 93 -9.91 6.22 3.60
C ASP A 93 -8.60 6.23 2.80
N LEU A 94 -7.58 6.91 3.33
CA LEU A 94 -6.31 7.11 2.63
C LEU A 94 -5.41 5.88 2.62
N ASP A 95 -5.69 4.82 3.40
CA ASP A 95 -5.01 3.54 3.27
C ASP A 95 -5.35 2.82 1.96
N ASN A 96 -6.49 3.14 1.35
CA ASN A 96 -6.93 2.44 0.15
C ASN A 96 -6.17 2.86 -1.11
N ASN A 97 -5.82 4.14 -1.26
CA ASN A 97 -5.13 4.63 -2.46
C ASN A 97 -4.64 6.08 -2.28
N ASN A 98 -3.92 6.59 -3.31
CA ASN A 98 -3.56 8.00 -3.45
C ASN A 98 -4.48 8.75 -4.42
N PHE A 99 -5.18 8.04 -5.29
CA PHE A 99 -6.04 8.62 -6.31
C PHE A 99 -7.48 8.17 -6.14
N TYR A 100 -8.40 9.13 -6.17
CA TYR A 100 -9.82 8.91 -6.00
C TYR A 100 -10.61 9.59 -7.10
N SER A 101 -11.78 9.04 -7.41
CA SER A 101 -12.72 9.66 -8.34
C SER A 101 -14.14 9.58 -7.79
N VAL A 102 -14.96 10.58 -8.09
CA VAL A 102 -16.38 10.58 -7.76
C VAL A 102 -17.17 11.36 -8.81
N THR A 103 -18.32 10.81 -9.20
CA THR A 103 -19.34 11.60 -9.92
C THR A 103 -20.40 11.99 -8.91
N LEU A 104 -20.57 13.30 -8.67
CA LEU A 104 -21.48 13.84 -7.66
C LEU A 104 -22.93 13.76 -8.15
N ALA A 105 -23.74 12.95 -7.48
CA ALA A 105 -25.19 12.97 -7.61
C ALA A 105 -25.86 13.80 -6.49
N HIS A 106 -25.09 14.27 -5.51
CA HIS A 106 -25.52 15.08 -4.37
C HIS A 106 -24.53 16.23 -4.14
N SER A 107 -24.99 17.32 -3.58
CA SER A 107 -24.09 18.24 -2.86
C SER A 107 -23.53 17.51 -1.64
N THR A 108 -22.22 17.59 -1.43
CA THR A 108 -21.50 16.71 -0.50
C THR A 108 -20.64 17.48 0.50
N THR A 109 -20.39 16.86 1.65
CA THR A 109 -19.30 17.23 2.55
C THR A 109 -18.20 16.18 2.41
N PHE A 110 -17.01 16.57 1.93
CA PHE A 110 -15.82 15.75 2.09
C PHE A 110 -15.36 15.85 3.55
N ALA A 111 -15.70 14.84 4.33
CA ALA A 111 -15.34 14.78 5.74
C ALA A 111 -13.82 14.71 5.94
N ASN A 112 -13.36 14.79 7.18
CA ASN A 112 -11.96 14.52 7.49
C ASN A 112 -11.62 13.09 7.11
N PRO A 113 -10.58 12.85 6.28
CA PRO A 113 -10.19 11.50 5.91
C PRO A 113 -9.74 10.66 7.10
N THR A 114 -9.82 9.35 6.94
CA THR A 114 -9.27 8.37 7.88
C THR A 114 -7.91 7.86 7.40
N ASN A 115 -7.14 7.24 8.29
CA ASN A 115 -5.85 6.60 8.02
C ASN A 115 -4.83 7.52 7.33
N THR A 116 -4.80 8.77 7.77
CA THR A 116 -3.91 9.80 7.25
C THR A 116 -2.46 9.56 7.66
N THR A 117 -1.55 9.41 6.70
CA THR A 117 -0.11 9.24 6.93
C THR A 117 0.65 10.44 6.39
N ALA A 118 1.47 11.09 7.23
CA ALA A 118 2.25 12.25 6.82
C ALA A 118 3.19 11.92 5.65
N GLY A 119 3.25 12.81 4.65
CA GLY A 119 4.02 12.64 3.42
C GLY A 119 3.24 11.97 2.28
N GLN A 120 2.06 11.40 2.54
CA GLN A 120 1.19 10.87 1.48
C GLN A 120 0.68 12.01 0.61
N ALA A 121 0.68 11.81 -0.70
CA ALA A 121 0.17 12.76 -1.69
C ALA A 121 -0.72 12.07 -2.71
N GLY A 122 -1.69 12.81 -3.23
CA GLY A 122 -2.61 12.24 -4.22
C GLY A 122 -3.56 13.26 -4.81
N SER A 123 -4.58 12.76 -5.52
CA SER A 123 -5.58 13.59 -6.19
C SER A 123 -6.98 13.00 -6.09
N ILE A 124 -7.98 13.88 -6.02
CA ILE A 124 -9.39 13.55 -6.08
C ILE A 124 -9.97 14.17 -7.34
N PHE A 125 -10.48 13.34 -8.26
CA PHE A 125 -11.19 13.78 -9.45
C PHE A 125 -12.69 13.85 -9.13
N ILE A 126 -13.27 15.04 -9.26
CA ILE A 126 -14.66 15.31 -8.91
C ILE A 126 -15.39 15.71 -10.20
N THR A 127 -16.34 14.89 -10.60
CA THR A 127 -17.16 15.12 -11.80
C THR A 127 -18.57 15.50 -11.39
N GLN A 128 -19.15 16.52 -12.00
CA GLN A 128 -20.58 16.81 -11.88
C GLN A 128 -21.39 15.73 -12.61
N ASP A 129 -22.57 15.41 -12.12
CA ASP A 129 -23.52 14.58 -12.86
C ASP A 129 -24.10 15.33 -14.08
N GLY A 130 -24.99 14.66 -14.81
CA GLY A 130 -25.66 15.26 -15.99
C GLY A 130 -26.57 16.45 -15.68
N SER A 131 -26.88 16.69 -14.40
CA SER A 131 -27.68 17.84 -13.92
C SER A 131 -26.81 19.01 -13.48
N GLY A 132 -25.58 18.73 -13.03
CA GLY A 132 -24.69 19.73 -12.46
C GLY A 132 -25.22 20.32 -11.14
N SER A 133 -24.72 21.51 -10.80
CA SER A 133 -25.13 22.29 -9.62
C SER A 133 -24.82 21.63 -8.26
N ARG A 134 -23.94 20.63 -8.23
CA ARG A 134 -23.50 19.99 -6.99
C ARG A 134 -22.39 20.81 -6.35
N THR A 135 -22.54 21.10 -5.06
CA THR A 135 -21.58 21.86 -4.26
C THR A 135 -20.81 20.94 -3.31
N ALA A 136 -19.65 21.38 -2.87
CA ALA A 136 -18.86 20.68 -1.86
C ALA A 136 -18.56 21.57 -0.67
N SER A 137 -18.57 20.98 0.53
CA SER A 137 -17.96 21.51 1.74
C SER A 137 -16.86 20.57 2.22
N TRP A 138 -16.00 21.03 3.12
CA TRP A 138 -14.78 20.33 3.49
C TRP A 138 -14.64 20.25 5.01
N GLY A 139 -14.22 19.11 5.50
CA GLY A 139 -13.90 18.91 6.90
C GLY A 139 -12.71 19.76 7.35
N SER A 140 -12.59 19.93 8.65
CA SER A 140 -11.63 20.86 9.27
C SER A 140 -10.15 20.52 9.02
N ASN A 141 -9.84 19.26 8.65
CA ASN A 141 -8.47 18.83 8.36
C ASN A 141 -7.98 19.32 6.98
N TRP A 142 -8.91 19.61 6.06
CA TRP A 142 -8.57 20.16 4.75
C TRP A 142 -8.15 21.63 4.85
N LYS A 143 -6.97 21.96 4.37
CA LYS A 143 -6.40 23.31 4.39
C LYS A 143 -6.15 23.77 2.95
N PHE A 144 -6.86 24.81 2.56
CA PHE A 144 -6.74 25.46 1.26
C PHE A 144 -6.01 26.78 1.37
N ALA A 145 -5.44 27.26 0.28
CA ALA A 145 -4.75 28.54 0.22
C ALA A 145 -5.65 29.69 0.70
N GLY A 146 -5.11 30.57 1.52
CA GLY A 146 -5.86 31.68 2.11
C GLY A 146 -6.97 31.27 3.09
N GLY A 147 -7.03 30.00 3.50
CA GLY A 147 -8.05 29.50 4.42
C GLY A 147 -9.45 29.38 3.80
N THR A 148 -9.59 29.54 2.48
CA THR A 148 -10.89 29.51 1.77
C THR A 148 -11.01 28.23 0.96
N ALA A 149 -12.05 27.44 1.24
CA ALA A 149 -12.33 26.23 0.46
C ALA A 149 -12.75 26.59 -0.97
N PRO A 150 -12.38 25.77 -1.98
CA PRO A 150 -12.74 26.01 -3.35
C PRO A 150 -14.25 25.81 -3.56
N THR A 151 -14.83 26.65 -4.42
CA THR A 151 -16.17 26.42 -4.96
C THR A 151 -16.04 25.59 -6.22
N LEU A 152 -16.63 24.41 -6.24
CA LEU A 152 -16.58 23.50 -7.41
C LEU A 152 -17.30 24.13 -8.61
N THR A 153 -16.83 23.77 -9.81
CA THR A 153 -17.52 24.07 -11.05
C THR A 153 -18.87 23.38 -11.08
N THR A 154 -19.95 24.13 -11.30
CA THR A 154 -21.33 23.61 -11.21
C THR A 154 -21.94 23.20 -12.55
N THR A 155 -21.23 23.40 -13.66
CA THR A 155 -21.67 22.97 -15.00
C THR A 155 -21.81 21.45 -15.06
N ALA A 156 -22.87 20.95 -15.69
CA ALA A 156 -23.07 19.52 -15.90
C ALA A 156 -21.84 18.88 -16.56
N ALA A 157 -21.45 17.70 -16.12
CA ALA A 157 -20.29 16.93 -16.55
C ALA A 157 -18.92 17.64 -16.39
N ALA A 158 -18.86 18.83 -15.78
CA ALA A 158 -17.59 19.48 -15.47
C ALA A 158 -16.74 18.62 -14.52
N VAL A 159 -15.43 18.69 -14.71
CA VAL A 159 -14.45 17.97 -13.86
C VAL A 159 -13.58 18.98 -13.13
N ASP A 160 -13.48 18.79 -11.83
CA ASP A 160 -12.54 19.48 -10.97
C ASP A 160 -11.55 18.47 -10.38
N ARG A 161 -10.35 18.90 -10.04
CA ARG A 161 -9.34 18.07 -9.38
C ARG A 161 -8.84 18.76 -8.13
N ILE A 162 -8.78 18.00 -7.04
CA ILE A 162 -8.16 18.44 -5.79
C ILE A 162 -6.89 17.62 -5.59
N ASP A 163 -5.76 18.28 -5.67
CA ASP A 163 -4.46 17.70 -5.35
C ASP A 163 -4.18 17.93 -3.86
N TYR A 164 -3.65 16.91 -3.16
CA TYR A 164 -3.41 17.02 -1.73
C TYR A 164 -2.07 16.42 -1.30
N VAL A 165 -1.57 16.94 -0.17
CA VAL A 165 -0.44 16.39 0.58
C VAL A 165 -0.82 16.35 2.05
N VAL A 166 -0.66 15.19 2.68
CA VAL A 166 -0.88 15.00 4.11
C VAL A 166 0.32 15.51 4.87
N LYS A 167 0.15 16.59 5.64
CA LYS A 167 1.18 17.15 6.52
C LYS A 167 1.22 16.44 7.87
N SER A 168 0.04 16.10 8.41
CA SER A 168 -0.11 15.38 9.68
C SER A 168 -1.46 14.66 9.73
N ALA A 169 -1.71 13.89 10.78
CA ALA A 169 -2.98 13.19 10.97
C ALA A 169 -4.23 14.12 10.97
N THR A 170 -4.05 15.42 11.18
CA THR A 170 -5.15 16.41 11.27
C THR A 170 -4.97 17.59 10.33
N GLU A 171 -3.99 17.55 9.43
CA GLU A 171 -3.70 18.67 8.52
C GLU A 171 -3.32 18.16 7.12
N ILE A 172 -4.16 18.47 6.14
CA ILE A 172 -4.03 18.06 4.74
C ILE A 172 -4.03 19.33 3.90
N HIS A 173 -2.92 19.62 3.25
CA HIS A 173 -2.82 20.77 2.34
C HIS A 173 -3.38 20.38 0.98
N ALA A 174 -4.29 21.18 0.45
CA ALA A 174 -4.98 20.89 -0.78
C ALA A 174 -5.04 22.09 -1.72
N VAL A 175 -4.97 21.82 -3.02
CA VAL A 175 -5.07 22.78 -4.10
C VAL A 175 -6.12 22.29 -5.10
N ALA A 176 -6.98 23.21 -5.55
CA ALA A 176 -8.01 22.92 -6.54
C ALA A 176 -7.56 23.36 -7.93
N THR A 177 -7.76 22.50 -8.92
CA THR A 177 -7.77 22.86 -10.34
C THR A 177 -9.20 22.69 -10.85
N LEU A 178 -9.83 23.78 -11.20
CA LEU A 178 -11.26 23.82 -11.51
C LEU A 178 -11.50 23.89 -13.03
N ALA A 179 -12.69 23.45 -13.44
CA ALA A 179 -13.17 23.51 -14.83
C ALA A 179 -12.17 22.86 -15.82
N LEU A 180 -11.67 21.67 -15.48
CA LEU A 180 -10.85 20.90 -16.43
C LEU A 180 -11.72 20.55 -17.64
N ALA A 181 -11.41 21.18 -18.78
CA ALA A 181 -12.15 20.94 -20.00
C ALA A 181 -11.91 19.52 -20.50
N THR A 182 -12.97 18.81 -20.90
CA THR A 182 -12.82 17.69 -21.81
C THR A 182 -12.19 18.24 -23.11
N ALA A 183 -11.10 17.62 -23.58
CA ALA A 183 -10.44 18.05 -24.81
C ALA A 183 -11.46 18.19 -25.94
N VAL A 184 -11.38 19.30 -26.63
CA VAL A 184 -12.18 19.58 -27.86
C VAL A 184 -11.66 18.69 -28.99
#